data_a6313ab0e28509e9774b79c9feb0f9f4
#
_entry.id   a6313ab0e28509e9774b79c9feb0f9f4
#
_cell.length_a   1.000
_cell.length_b   1.000
_cell.length_c   1.000
_cell.angle_alpha   90.00
_cell.angle_beta   90.00
_cell.angle_gamma   90.00
#
_symmetry.space_group_name_H-M   'P 1'
#
loop_
_entity.id
_entity.type
_entity.pdbx_description
1 polymer ?
#
loop_
_entity_poly.entity_id
_entity_poly.type
_entity_poly.pdbx_seq_one_letter_code
_entity_poly.pdbx_strand_id
1 'polypeptide(L)'
;MIFGDSMLEWLAKRLCDYTLENGYDLSSIIWYSSSTKLWATTDTLQYFLDRIQPDYVMLCLGGNELFVRDLSKREKYIDTIVKRIGDRPFLWIGPPNWKKDTGINDLIRQRVGEGRFFDSRELELDRAEDNMHPTRSAAALWMDTIAVWLSSSKARHPLKMDRPTQSRRRVYHQYMLRPPQ
;
A
#
# COMPACT_ATOMS: atom_id res chain seq x y z
N MET A 1 -9.67 4.23 -1.14
CA MET A 1 -9.37 2.82 -1.50
C MET A 1 -7.93 2.49 -1.19
N ILE A 2 -7.64 1.28 -0.70
CA ILE A 2 -6.26 0.77 -0.61
C ILE A 2 -6.17 -0.59 -1.32
N PHE A 3 -5.07 -0.85 -2.04
CA PHE A 3 -4.83 -2.15 -2.66
C PHE A 3 -3.37 -2.56 -2.58
N GLY A 4 -3.11 -3.86 -2.67
CA GLY A 4 -1.75 -4.37 -2.59
C GLY A 4 -1.63 -5.88 -2.46
N ASP A 5 -0.43 -6.32 -2.07
CA ASP A 5 -0.12 -7.71 -1.79
C ASP A 5 -0.44 -8.11 -0.33
N SER A 6 0.08 -9.24 0.12
CA SER A 6 -0.17 -9.78 1.46
C SER A 6 0.33 -8.88 2.61
N MET A 7 1.30 -7.99 2.36
CA MET A 7 1.79 -7.03 3.38
C MET A 7 0.68 -6.09 3.85
N LEU A 8 -0.36 -5.92 3.05
CA LEU A 8 -1.48 -5.04 3.32
C LEU A 8 -2.43 -5.57 4.41
N GLU A 9 -2.44 -6.85 4.73
CA GLU A 9 -3.50 -7.48 5.53
C GLU A 9 -3.75 -6.80 6.88
N TRP A 10 -2.72 -6.68 7.72
CA TRP A 10 -2.84 -6.03 9.03
C TRP A 10 -2.78 -4.50 8.94
N LEU A 11 -2.09 -3.97 7.93
CA LEU A 11 -2.03 -2.55 7.65
C LEU A 11 -3.44 -1.99 7.36
N ALA A 12 -4.21 -2.66 6.50
CA ALA A 12 -5.56 -2.25 6.15
C ALA A 12 -6.51 -2.25 7.36
N LYS A 13 -6.33 -3.17 8.30
CA LYS A 13 -7.12 -3.20 9.54
C LYS A 13 -6.86 -1.96 10.41
N ARG A 14 -5.61 -1.55 10.54
CA ARG A 14 -5.29 -0.32 11.28
C ARG A 14 -5.72 0.94 10.52
N LEU A 15 -5.59 0.94 9.20
CA LEU A 15 -6.12 2.02 8.36
C LEU A 15 -7.63 2.17 8.53
N CYS A 16 -8.38 1.07 8.70
CA CYS A 16 -9.81 1.13 8.98
C CYS A 16 -10.12 1.92 10.27
N ASP A 17 -9.33 1.75 11.33
CA ASP A 17 -9.50 2.55 12.55
C ASP A 17 -9.33 4.05 12.24
N TYR A 18 -8.32 4.42 11.46
CA TYR A 18 -8.08 5.81 11.03
C TYR A 18 -9.21 6.37 10.16
N THR A 19 -9.67 5.59 9.19
CA THR A 19 -10.75 6.06 8.31
C THR A 19 -12.05 6.29 9.07
N LEU A 20 -12.35 5.46 10.04
CA LEU A 20 -13.52 5.63 10.91
C LEU A 20 -13.41 6.85 11.82
N GLU A 21 -12.23 7.12 12.39
CA GLU A 21 -12.01 8.28 13.24
C GLU A 21 -12.15 9.58 12.46
N ASN A 22 -11.70 9.59 11.20
CA ASN A 22 -11.67 10.78 10.36
C ASN A 22 -12.87 10.89 9.38
N GLY A 23 -13.84 9.98 9.45
CA GLY A 23 -15.06 10.06 8.64
C GLY A 23 -14.87 9.67 7.17
N TYR A 24 -13.89 8.78 6.86
CA TYR A 24 -13.66 8.29 5.51
C TYR A 24 -14.23 6.89 5.30
N ASP A 25 -14.64 6.60 4.08
CA ASP A 25 -15.00 5.24 3.65
C ASP A 25 -13.77 4.48 3.14
N LEU A 26 -13.63 3.23 3.57
CA LEU A 26 -12.52 2.36 3.17
C LEU A 26 -12.99 1.17 2.34
N SER A 27 -12.37 1.00 1.18
CA SER A 27 -12.38 -0.24 0.42
C SER A 27 -10.96 -0.77 0.33
N SER A 28 -10.73 -2.03 0.72
CA SER A 28 -9.44 -2.69 0.72
C SER A 28 -9.43 -3.88 -0.23
N ILE A 29 -8.45 -3.95 -1.12
CA ILE A 29 -8.25 -5.05 -2.06
C ILE A 29 -6.89 -5.69 -1.80
N ILE A 30 -6.88 -6.90 -1.26
CA ILE A 30 -5.67 -7.66 -0.96
C ILE A 30 -5.56 -8.78 -1.97
N TRP A 31 -4.51 -8.74 -2.78
CA TRP A 31 -4.23 -9.82 -3.73
C TRP A 31 -2.95 -10.53 -3.32
N TYR A 32 -3.11 -11.69 -2.67
CA TYR A 32 -1.98 -12.48 -2.18
C TYR A 32 -1.01 -12.86 -3.30
N SER A 33 0.27 -12.77 -3.01
CA SER A 33 1.36 -13.03 -3.96
C SER A 33 1.34 -12.16 -5.22
N SER A 34 0.60 -11.06 -5.21
CA SER A 34 0.59 -10.13 -6.34
C SER A 34 1.88 -9.32 -6.43
N SER A 35 2.16 -8.84 -7.62
CA SER A 35 3.31 -8.00 -7.95
C SER A 35 2.86 -6.82 -8.81
N THR A 36 3.74 -5.86 -9.01
CA THR A 36 3.47 -4.75 -9.94
C THR A 36 3.05 -5.24 -11.33
N LYS A 37 3.61 -6.39 -11.78
CA LYS A 37 3.22 -7.01 -13.05
C LYS A 37 1.74 -7.37 -13.09
N LEU A 38 1.23 -8.08 -12.09
CA LEU A 38 -0.18 -8.53 -12.09
C LEU A 38 -1.14 -7.34 -12.09
N TRP A 39 -0.89 -6.33 -11.27
CA TRP A 39 -1.72 -5.12 -11.23
C TRP A 39 -1.64 -4.28 -12.50
N ALA A 40 -0.52 -4.32 -13.21
CA ALA A 40 -0.32 -3.59 -14.46
C ALA A 40 -0.88 -4.32 -15.70
N THR A 41 -0.87 -5.66 -15.72
CA THR A 41 -1.18 -6.44 -16.93
C THR A 41 -2.55 -7.09 -16.94
N THR A 42 -3.29 -7.03 -15.83
CA THR A 42 -4.68 -7.50 -15.74
C THR A 42 -5.63 -6.31 -15.61
N ASP A 43 -6.92 -6.53 -15.83
CA ASP A 43 -7.95 -5.49 -15.67
C ASP A 43 -8.38 -5.28 -14.22
N THR A 44 -7.78 -6.01 -13.28
CA THR A 44 -8.19 -6.00 -11.87
C THR A 44 -8.17 -4.59 -11.27
N LEU A 45 -7.08 -3.83 -11.48
CA LEU A 45 -7.00 -2.46 -10.97
C LEU A 45 -8.08 -1.57 -11.58
N GLN A 46 -8.25 -1.61 -12.90
CA GLN A 46 -9.25 -0.81 -13.59
C GLN A 46 -10.67 -1.17 -13.11
N TYR A 47 -10.98 -2.45 -12.98
CA TYR A 47 -12.27 -2.91 -12.47
C TYR A 47 -12.61 -2.30 -11.10
N PHE A 48 -11.66 -2.29 -10.15
CA PHE A 48 -11.90 -1.71 -8.83
C PHE A 48 -11.94 -0.19 -8.85
N LEU A 49 -11.12 0.48 -9.66
CA LEU A 49 -11.20 1.93 -9.84
C LEU A 49 -12.56 2.37 -10.39
N ASP A 50 -13.09 1.65 -11.37
CA ASP A 50 -14.39 1.96 -11.98
C ASP A 50 -15.57 1.65 -11.04
N ARG A 51 -15.46 0.58 -10.25
CA ARG A 51 -16.51 0.16 -9.32
C ARG A 51 -16.58 1.02 -8.07
N ILE A 52 -15.43 1.40 -7.51
CA ILE A 52 -15.33 2.11 -6.23
C ILE A 52 -15.29 3.62 -6.44
N GLN A 53 -14.71 4.09 -7.54
CA GLN A 53 -14.49 5.50 -7.86
C GLN A 53 -13.86 6.29 -6.70
N PRO A 54 -12.68 5.85 -6.21
CA PRO A 54 -12.09 6.42 -5.00
C PRO A 54 -11.59 7.85 -5.23
N ASP A 55 -11.79 8.72 -4.24
CA ASP A 55 -11.21 10.06 -4.20
C ASP A 55 -9.73 10.04 -3.83
N TYR A 56 -9.27 9.00 -3.14
CA TYR A 56 -7.89 8.80 -2.74
C TYR A 56 -7.49 7.32 -2.90
N VAL A 57 -6.32 7.08 -3.48
CA VAL A 57 -5.78 5.74 -3.69
C VAL A 57 -4.52 5.54 -2.86
N MET A 58 -4.51 4.52 -2.01
CA MET A 58 -3.29 4.01 -1.39
C MET A 58 -2.93 2.68 -2.01
N LEU A 59 -1.64 2.38 -2.11
CA LEU A 59 -1.19 1.07 -2.55
C LEU A 59 0.07 0.64 -1.82
N CYS A 60 0.17 -0.68 -1.53
CA CYS A 60 1.33 -1.30 -0.93
C CYS A 60 1.76 -2.47 -1.81
N LEU A 61 2.78 -2.24 -2.64
CA LEU A 61 3.30 -3.20 -3.61
C LEU A 61 4.82 -3.14 -3.68
N GLY A 62 5.42 -4.25 -4.10
CA GLY A 62 6.86 -4.40 -4.24
C GLY A 62 7.45 -5.46 -3.30
N GLY A 63 6.68 -5.91 -2.30
CA GLY A 63 7.11 -6.94 -1.35
C GLY A 63 7.53 -8.24 -2.03
N ASN A 64 6.79 -8.69 -3.02
CA ASN A 64 7.10 -9.89 -3.79
C ASN A 64 8.17 -9.67 -4.87
N GLU A 65 8.75 -8.49 -4.93
CA GLU A 65 9.74 -8.11 -5.96
C GLU A 65 11.09 -7.66 -5.35
N LEU A 66 11.27 -7.80 -4.03
CA LEU A 66 12.48 -7.34 -3.33
C LEU A 66 13.77 -7.93 -3.89
N PHE A 67 13.72 -9.15 -4.45
CA PHE A 67 14.91 -9.87 -4.93
C PHE A 67 14.99 -9.99 -6.45
N VAL A 68 14.15 -9.27 -7.18
CA VAL A 68 14.18 -9.24 -8.65
C VAL A 68 15.41 -8.47 -9.10
N ARG A 69 16.32 -9.15 -9.80
CA ARG A 69 17.60 -8.56 -10.26
C ARG A 69 17.40 -7.64 -11.46
N ASP A 70 16.57 -8.04 -12.42
CA ASP A 70 16.24 -7.20 -13.59
C ASP A 70 14.95 -6.40 -13.34
N LEU A 71 15.13 -5.12 -13.04
CA LEU A 71 14.04 -4.20 -12.76
C LEU A 71 13.53 -3.47 -14.01
N SER A 72 14.12 -3.67 -15.19
CA SER A 72 13.78 -2.93 -16.43
C SER A 72 12.31 -3.05 -16.82
N LYS A 73 11.70 -4.22 -16.60
CA LYS A 73 10.27 -4.45 -16.86
C LYS A 73 9.37 -3.84 -15.79
N ARG A 74 9.90 -3.65 -14.56
CA ARG A 74 9.13 -3.12 -13.42
C ARG A 74 8.80 -1.65 -13.62
N GLU A 75 9.67 -0.91 -14.24
CA GLU A 75 9.44 0.48 -14.60
C GLU A 75 8.11 0.65 -15.38
N LYS A 76 7.93 -0.12 -16.45
CA LYS A 76 6.69 -0.08 -17.25
C LYS A 76 5.45 -0.47 -16.45
N TYR A 77 5.56 -1.41 -15.53
CA TYR A 77 4.43 -1.84 -14.70
C TYR A 77 4.04 -0.75 -13.69
N ILE A 78 5.02 -0.11 -13.05
CA ILE A 78 4.78 1.02 -12.15
C ILE A 78 4.10 2.15 -12.91
N ASP A 79 4.63 2.53 -14.09
CA ASP A 79 4.04 3.57 -14.94
C ASP A 79 2.61 3.25 -15.35
N THR A 80 2.34 1.98 -15.68
CA THR A 80 0.98 1.56 -16.06
C THR A 80 0.02 1.68 -14.87
N ILE A 81 0.44 1.30 -13.67
CA ILE A 81 -0.37 1.45 -12.46
C ILE A 81 -0.66 2.93 -12.19
N VAL A 82 0.36 3.78 -12.23
CA VAL A 82 0.21 5.23 -12.02
C VAL A 82 -0.72 5.84 -13.09
N LYS A 83 -0.56 5.45 -14.35
CA LYS A 83 -1.42 5.91 -15.46
C LYS A 83 -2.89 5.50 -15.23
N ARG A 84 -3.16 4.29 -14.73
CA ARG A 84 -4.53 3.84 -14.43
C ARG A 84 -5.15 4.58 -13.25
N ILE A 85 -4.36 4.90 -12.22
CA ILE A 85 -4.81 5.75 -11.11
C ILE A 85 -5.23 7.12 -11.64
N GLY A 86 -4.55 7.63 -12.67
CA GLY A 86 -4.86 8.91 -13.31
C GLY A 86 -4.57 10.10 -12.42
N ASP A 87 -5.43 11.11 -12.46
CA ASP A 87 -5.26 12.36 -11.70
C ASP A 87 -5.67 12.26 -10.23
N ARG A 88 -6.08 11.07 -9.77
CA ARG A 88 -6.47 10.88 -8.37
C ARG A 88 -5.29 11.09 -7.43
N PRO A 89 -5.49 11.76 -6.29
CA PRO A 89 -4.54 11.75 -5.20
C PRO A 89 -4.15 10.32 -4.82
N PHE A 90 -2.83 10.05 -4.68
CA PHE A 90 -2.41 8.72 -4.28
C PHE A 90 -1.13 8.73 -3.42
N LEU A 91 -0.97 7.64 -2.67
CA LEU A 91 0.23 7.29 -1.92
C LEU A 91 0.65 5.86 -2.23
N TRP A 92 1.90 5.66 -2.66
CA TRP A 92 2.53 4.35 -2.72
C TRP A 92 3.32 4.10 -1.43
N ILE A 93 2.94 3.08 -0.70
CA ILE A 93 3.61 2.63 0.52
C ILE A 93 4.64 1.60 0.08
N GLY A 94 5.92 1.93 0.19
CA GLY A 94 7.01 0.99 -0.07
C GLY A 94 6.94 -0.18 0.93
N PRO A 95 7.22 -1.41 0.51
CA PRO A 95 7.20 -2.55 1.41
C PRO A 95 8.24 -2.39 2.52
N PRO A 96 7.91 -2.80 3.76
CA PRO A 96 8.89 -2.85 4.83
C PRO A 96 9.81 -4.04 4.58
N ASN A 97 11.05 -3.77 4.23
CA ASN A 97 12.00 -4.81 3.86
C ASN A 97 12.32 -5.75 5.03
N TRP A 98 12.19 -7.06 4.82
CA TRP A 98 12.71 -8.07 5.76
C TRP A 98 14.13 -8.53 5.40
N LYS A 99 14.62 -8.14 4.22
CA LYS A 99 16.00 -8.30 3.72
C LYS A 99 16.28 -7.16 2.74
N LYS A 100 17.53 -6.86 2.51
CA LYS A 100 17.97 -5.84 1.55
C LYS A 100 17.37 -6.12 0.17
N ASP A 101 16.69 -5.17 -0.41
CA ASP A 101 16.14 -5.27 -1.76
C ASP A 101 17.19 -5.01 -2.85
N THR A 102 16.85 -5.35 -4.07
CA THR A 102 17.67 -5.15 -5.27
C THR A 102 17.43 -3.80 -5.97
N GLY A 103 16.71 -2.87 -5.30
CA GLY A 103 16.45 -1.52 -5.80
C GLY A 103 15.00 -1.24 -6.18
N ILE A 104 14.06 -2.16 -5.88
CA ILE A 104 12.63 -1.96 -6.23
C ILE A 104 12.04 -0.73 -5.54
N ASN A 105 12.36 -0.49 -4.27
CA ASN A 105 11.89 0.68 -3.53
C ASN A 105 12.40 2.00 -4.16
N ASP A 106 13.65 2.04 -4.57
CA ASP A 106 14.23 3.23 -5.21
C ASP A 106 13.62 3.48 -6.59
N LEU A 107 13.37 2.41 -7.36
CA LEU A 107 12.69 2.51 -8.65
C LEU A 107 11.26 3.05 -8.49
N ILE A 108 10.48 2.50 -7.52
CA ILE A 108 9.12 2.98 -7.26
C ILE A 108 9.16 4.46 -6.89
N ARG A 109 10.00 4.84 -5.91
CA ARG A 109 10.14 6.24 -5.47
C ARG A 109 10.43 7.18 -6.63
N GLN A 110 11.36 6.80 -7.52
CA GLN A 110 11.71 7.58 -8.70
C GLN A 110 10.53 7.75 -9.66
N ARG A 111 9.74 6.68 -9.90
CA ARG A 111 8.65 6.69 -10.88
C ARG A 111 7.40 7.42 -10.40
N VAL A 112 7.07 7.32 -9.11
CA VAL A 112 5.86 7.96 -8.56
C VAL A 112 6.07 9.44 -8.21
N GLY A 113 7.31 9.85 -8.02
CA GLY A 113 7.70 11.22 -7.74
C GLY A 113 7.60 11.62 -6.26
N GLU A 114 8.11 12.80 -5.97
CA GLU A 114 8.22 13.34 -4.62
C GLU A 114 6.86 13.48 -3.93
N GLY A 115 6.83 13.13 -2.64
CA GLY A 115 5.64 13.23 -1.79
C GLY A 115 4.56 12.20 -2.09
N ARG A 116 4.79 11.25 -3.00
CA ARG A 116 3.87 10.16 -3.33
C ARG A 116 4.37 8.77 -2.91
N PHE A 117 5.53 8.71 -2.30
CA PHE A 117 6.14 7.46 -1.82
C PHE A 117 6.47 7.56 -0.33
N PHE A 118 5.94 6.63 0.46
CA PHE A 118 6.34 6.43 1.85
C PHE A 118 7.38 5.32 1.91
N ASP A 119 8.60 5.65 2.34
CA ASP A 119 9.69 4.69 2.46
C ASP A 119 9.60 3.96 3.80
N SER A 120 9.24 2.69 3.76
CA SER A 120 9.11 1.85 4.96
C SER A 120 10.40 1.10 5.34
N ARG A 121 11.49 1.26 4.59
CA ARG A 121 12.74 0.49 4.78
C ARG A 121 13.42 0.77 6.12
N GLU A 122 13.29 2.01 6.62
CA GLU A 122 13.91 2.46 7.87
C GLU A 122 13.11 2.03 9.12
N LEU A 123 11.98 1.36 8.94
CA LEU A 123 11.15 0.93 10.05
C LEU A 123 11.59 -0.44 10.56
N GLU A 124 11.93 -0.50 11.84
CA GLU A 124 12.14 -1.76 12.55
C GLU A 124 10.78 -2.32 12.97
N LEU A 125 10.33 -3.36 12.28
CA LEU A 125 9.03 -3.98 12.49
C LEU A 125 9.21 -5.45 12.91
N ASP A 126 8.60 -5.82 14.03
CA ASP A 126 8.52 -7.23 14.43
C ASP A 126 7.84 -8.06 13.35
N ARG A 127 8.40 -9.25 13.10
CA ARG A 127 7.91 -10.17 12.08
C ARG A 127 7.14 -11.33 12.68
N ALA A 128 6.15 -11.81 11.95
CA ALA A 128 5.43 -13.03 12.26
C ALA A 128 6.34 -14.26 12.13
N GLU A 129 5.82 -15.44 12.41
CA GLU A 129 6.57 -16.72 12.37
C GLU A 129 7.25 -17.00 11.03
N ASP A 130 6.73 -16.45 9.94
CA ASP A 130 7.32 -16.58 8.60
C ASP A 130 8.55 -15.67 8.37
N ASN A 131 8.90 -14.81 9.33
CA ASN A 131 9.99 -13.84 9.26
C ASN A 131 9.90 -12.84 8.09
N MET A 132 8.74 -12.70 7.46
CA MET A 132 8.49 -11.81 6.33
C MET A 132 7.40 -10.77 6.66
N HIS A 133 6.23 -11.22 7.05
CA HIS A 133 5.11 -10.33 7.32
C HIS A 133 5.26 -9.64 8.68
N PRO A 134 4.93 -8.34 8.80
CA PRO A 134 4.84 -7.69 10.09
C PRO A 134 3.79 -8.38 10.99
N THR A 135 4.08 -8.45 12.29
CA THR A 135 3.04 -8.84 13.26
C THR A 135 1.88 -7.84 13.22
N ARG A 136 0.74 -8.21 13.82
CA ARG A 136 -0.41 -7.30 13.91
C ARG A 136 -0.06 -5.98 14.60
N SER A 137 0.70 -6.04 15.69
CA SER A 137 1.16 -4.86 16.43
C SER A 137 2.14 -4.02 15.63
N ALA A 138 3.10 -4.65 14.94
CA ALA A 138 4.05 -3.96 14.09
C ALA A 138 3.36 -3.30 12.88
N ALA A 139 2.38 -3.95 12.27
CA ALA A 139 1.60 -3.35 11.20
C ALA A 139 0.74 -2.16 11.67
N ALA A 140 0.25 -2.19 12.92
CA ALA A 140 -0.42 -1.03 13.50
C ALA A 140 0.54 0.14 13.69
N LEU A 141 1.74 -0.08 14.22
CA LEU A 141 2.78 0.93 14.35
C LEU A 141 3.20 1.49 12.98
N TRP A 142 3.34 0.62 11.99
CA TRP A 142 3.64 1.02 10.61
C TRP A 142 2.57 1.96 10.05
N MET A 143 1.29 1.63 10.22
CA MET A 143 0.21 2.53 9.78
C MET A 143 0.17 3.83 10.58
N ASP A 144 0.43 3.79 11.89
CA ASP A 144 0.51 5.00 12.73
C ASP A 144 1.62 5.95 12.20
N THR A 145 2.77 5.40 11.78
CA THR A 145 3.86 6.18 11.19
C THR A 145 3.49 6.76 9.82
N ILE A 146 2.80 5.96 8.97
CA ILE A 146 2.27 6.43 7.68
C ILE A 146 1.28 7.58 7.90
N ALA A 147 0.39 7.46 8.89
CA ALA A 147 -0.62 8.47 9.17
C ALA A 147 0.00 9.83 9.55
N VAL A 148 1.03 9.81 10.39
CA VAL A 148 1.80 11.03 10.74
C VAL A 148 2.45 11.65 9.51
N TRP A 149 3.09 10.82 8.66
CA TRP A 149 3.71 11.29 7.43
C TRP A 149 2.66 11.85 6.46
N LEU A 150 1.54 11.15 6.28
CA LEU A 150 0.48 11.52 5.36
C LEU A 150 -0.23 12.83 5.76
N SER A 151 -0.28 13.14 7.06
CA SER A 151 -0.84 14.40 7.57
C SER A 151 0.15 15.57 7.50
N SER A 152 1.39 15.33 7.10
CA SER A 152 2.44 16.34 7.05
C SER A 152 2.58 16.98 5.67
N SER A 153 3.35 18.09 5.60
CA SER A 153 3.72 18.76 4.35
C SER A 153 4.66 17.93 3.45
N LYS A 154 5.14 16.78 3.92
CA LYS A 154 5.95 15.84 3.12
C LYS A 154 5.10 15.10 2.08
N ALA A 155 3.81 14.90 2.36
CA ALA A 155 2.91 14.26 1.43
C ALA A 155 2.50 15.24 0.31
N ARG A 156 2.52 14.77 -0.95
CA ARG A 156 2.05 15.54 -2.11
C ARG A 156 0.55 15.85 -2.02
N HIS A 157 -0.19 14.91 -1.45
CA HIS A 157 -1.63 15.01 -1.24
C HIS A 157 -1.90 14.69 0.23
N PRO A 158 -1.73 15.66 1.16
CA PRO A 158 -1.96 15.42 2.57
C PRO A 158 -3.40 15.00 2.84
N LEU A 159 -3.56 14.09 3.81
CA LEU A 159 -4.85 13.63 4.26
C LEU A 159 -4.91 13.77 5.79
N LYS A 160 -6.03 14.26 6.30
CA LYS A 160 -6.24 14.32 7.74
C LYS A 160 -6.28 12.90 8.31
N MET A 161 -5.42 12.60 9.27
CA MET A 161 -5.28 11.26 9.87
C MET A 161 -5.17 11.39 11.38
N ASP A 162 -6.19 11.96 12.03
CA ASP A 162 -6.25 12.01 13.48
C ASP A 162 -6.19 10.61 14.06
N ARG A 163 -5.36 10.44 15.09
CA ARG A 163 -5.11 9.12 15.66
C ARG A 163 -6.38 8.55 16.29
N PRO A 164 -6.79 7.33 15.94
CA PRO A 164 -7.96 6.70 16.51
C PRO A 164 -7.78 6.42 18.00
N THR A 165 -8.78 6.81 18.78
CA THR A 165 -8.83 6.60 20.24
C THR A 165 -9.24 5.19 20.60
N GLN A 166 -9.93 4.49 19.70
CA GLN A 166 -10.44 3.13 19.90
C GLN A 166 -10.24 2.29 18.63
N SER A 167 -9.89 1.02 18.79
CA SER A 167 -9.98 0.05 17.71
C SER A 167 -11.44 -0.42 17.61
N ARG A 168 -12.11 -0.07 16.53
CA ARG A 168 -13.53 -0.42 16.31
C ARG A 168 -13.63 -1.65 15.43
N ARG A 169 -14.43 -2.64 15.84
CA ARG A 169 -14.85 -3.74 14.98
C ARG A 169 -15.89 -3.21 13.98
N ARG A 170 -15.46 -2.76 12.81
CA ARG A 170 -16.38 -2.38 11.74
C ARG A 170 -16.06 -3.15 10.47
N VAL A 171 -17.11 -3.50 9.75
CA VAL A 171 -17.01 -4.10 8.42
C VAL A 171 -16.73 -2.97 7.44
N TYR A 172 -15.53 -2.95 6.90
CA TYR A 172 -15.19 -2.17 5.70
C TYR A 172 -15.24 -3.12 4.50
N HIS A 173 -15.39 -2.55 3.31
CA HIS A 173 -15.40 -3.38 2.10
C HIS A 173 -14.02 -3.98 1.86
N GLN A 174 -13.88 -5.27 2.14
CA GLN A 174 -12.64 -5.99 1.92
C GLN A 174 -12.81 -7.06 0.84
N TYR A 175 -11.95 -6.99 -0.16
CA TYR A 175 -11.85 -7.96 -1.24
C TYR A 175 -10.53 -8.72 -1.11
N MET A 176 -10.60 -10.04 -1.02
CA MET A 176 -9.43 -10.90 -0.91
C MET A 176 -9.31 -11.74 -2.20
N LEU A 177 -8.27 -11.48 -2.97
CA LEU A 177 -7.98 -12.18 -4.21
C LEU A 177 -6.89 -13.23 -3.97
N ARG A 178 -7.11 -14.42 -4.50
CA ARG A 178 -6.13 -15.52 -4.45
C ARG A 178 -5.06 -15.35 -5.53
N PRO A 179 -3.87 -15.95 -5.36
CA PRO A 179 -2.90 -16.03 -6.44
C PRO A 179 -3.54 -16.64 -7.69
N PRO A 180 -3.14 -16.20 -8.90
CA PRO A 180 -3.53 -16.90 -10.12
C PRO A 180 -3.04 -18.36 -10.04
N GLN A 181 -3.90 -19.29 -10.42
CA GLN A 181 -3.54 -20.71 -10.51
C GLN A 181 -2.63 -20.95 -11.72
#